data_19887a948c25ccdab6382a571cbf1986
#
_entry.id   19887a948c25ccdab6382a571cbf1986
#
_cell.length_a   1.000
_cell.length_b   1.000
_cell.length_c   1.000
_cell.angle_alpha   90.00
_cell.angle_beta   90.00
_cell.angle_gamma   90.00
#
_symmetry.space_group_name_H-M   'P 1'
#
loop_
_entity.id
_entity.type
_entity.pdbx_description
1 polymer ?
#
loop_
_entity_poly.entity_id
_entity_poly.type
_entity_poly.pdbx_seq_one_letter_code
_entity_poly.pdbx_strand_id
1 'polypeptide(L)'
;SYAMAYPFGICGILLTMWLVRLAFRINLEQEASQFEASCGSGQERLHTLNIRVENPNLDNLAIQDVPLLNSDSLVCSRLKRGDLLMVPSPATCLQNGDLLHLVGKERDLHDAQLIIGKEVTTSLSTRGSDLRVERVVVTNERVLGKRIRDLNYKQRYDVVISRLNRAGVEL
;
A
#
# COMPACT_ATOMS: atom_id res chain seq x y z
N SER A 1 -11.45 -55.09 11.78
CA SER A 1 -12.55 -54.31 11.14
C SER A 1 -12.35 -52.78 11.12
N TYR A 2 -11.36 -52.22 11.81
CA TYR A 2 -11.09 -50.79 11.79
C TYR A 2 -10.47 -50.30 10.46
N ALA A 3 -9.73 -51.14 9.78
CA ALA A 3 -9.02 -50.77 8.52
C ALA A 3 -9.94 -50.52 7.32
N MET A 4 -11.19 -51.03 7.35
CA MET A 4 -12.15 -50.78 6.26
C MET A 4 -13.04 -49.53 6.49
N ALA A 5 -13.17 -49.06 7.71
CA ALA A 5 -14.00 -47.89 8.02
C ALA A 5 -13.33 -46.57 7.59
N TYR A 6 -12.00 -46.50 7.59
CA TYR A 6 -11.24 -45.29 7.30
C TYR A 6 -11.33 -44.84 5.82
N PRO A 7 -11.15 -45.74 4.81
CA PRO A 7 -11.36 -45.36 3.42
C PRO A 7 -12.79 -44.93 3.12
N PHE A 8 -13.78 -45.56 3.77
CA PHE A 8 -15.18 -45.20 3.58
C PHE A 8 -15.53 -43.83 4.11
N GLY A 9 -14.93 -43.42 5.24
CA GLY A 9 -15.08 -42.06 5.78
C GLY A 9 -14.50 -40.98 4.83
N ILE A 10 -13.31 -41.21 4.29
CA ILE A 10 -12.66 -40.27 3.34
C ILE A 10 -13.48 -40.19 2.05
N CYS A 11 -13.90 -41.33 1.49
CA CYS A 11 -14.74 -41.34 0.30
C CYS A 11 -16.08 -40.64 0.53
N GLY A 12 -16.66 -40.80 1.72
CA GLY A 12 -17.92 -40.13 2.10
C GLY A 12 -17.77 -38.62 2.13
N ILE A 13 -16.68 -38.08 2.69
CA ILE A 13 -16.40 -36.65 2.73
C ILE A 13 -16.18 -36.10 1.31
N LEU A 14 -15.39 -36.76 0.50
CA LEU A 14 -15.15 -36.36 -0.87
C LEU A 14 -16.42 -36.40 -1.72
N LEU A 15 -17.24 -37.40 -1.54
CA LEU A 15 -18.50 -37.57 -2.23
C LEU A 15 -19.53 -36.49 -1.81
N THR A 16 -19.61 -36.16 -0.53
CA THR A 16 -20.46 -35.05 -0.06
C THR A 16 -19.98 -33.71 -0.57
N MET A 17 -18.67 -33.44 -0.57
CA MET A 17 -18.12 -32.21 -1.17
C MET A 17 -18.43 -32.12 -2.67
N TRP A 18 -18.30 -33.25 -3.38
CA TRP A 18 -18.63 -33.31 -4.81
C TRP A 18 -20.12 -33.10 -5.07
N LEU A 19 -20.99 -33.69 -4.24
CA LEU A 19 -22.46 -33.54 -4.32
C LEU A 19 -22.88 -32.09 -4.04
N VAL A 20 -22.32 -31.44 -3.02
CA VAL A 20 -22.56 -30.03 -2.71
C VAL A 20 -22.12 -29.16 -3.88
N ARG A 21 -20.95 -29.39 -4.44
CA ARG A 21 -20.45 -28.66 -5.62
C ARG A 21 -21.38 -28.81 -6.84
N LEU A 22 -21.91 -30.03 -7.04
CA LEU A 22 -22.85 -30.31 -8.14
C LEU A 22 -24.22 -29.66 -7.90
N ALA A 23 -24.75 -29.75 -6.66
CA ALA A 23 -26.07 -29.23 -6.32
C ALA A 23 -26.13 -27.70 -6.38
N PHE A 24 -25.06 -27.02 -5.92
CA PHE A 24 -24.98 -25.56 -5.90
C PHE A 24 -24.34 -24.98 -7.16
N ARG A 25 -23.89 -25.84 -8.10
CA ARG A 25 -23.20 -25.40 -9.33
C ARG A 25 -22.12 -24.36 -9.07
N ILE A 26 -21.39 -24.50 -7.98
CA ILE A 26 -20.35 -23.56 -7.56
C ILE A 26 -19.22 -23.56 -8.62
N ASN A 27 -19.15 -22.50 -9.36
CA ASN A 27 -18.07 -22.26 -10.32
C ASN A 27 -17.00 -21.39 -9.65
N LEU A 28 -16.01 -22.05 -9.04
CA LEU A 28 -14.92 -21.40 -8.30
C LEU A 28 -14.17 -20.37 -9.15
N GLU A 29 -14.06 -20.59 -10.46
CA GLU A 29 -13.42 -19.66 -11.39
C GLU A 29 -14.26 -18.38 -11.60
N GLN A 30 -15.59 -18.54 -11.69
CA GLN A 30 -16.49 -17.38 -11.80
C GLN A 30 -16.59 -16.59 -10.48
N GLU A 31 -16.64 -17.26 -9.34
CA GLU A 31 -16.61 -16.56 -8.05
C GLU A 31 -15.27 -15.90 -7.78
N ALA A 32 -14.15 -16.55 -8.10
CA ALA A 32 -12.84 -15.94 -8.01
C ALA A 32 -12.72 -14.72 -8.93
N SER A 33 -13.19 -14.83 -10.18
CA SER A 33 -13.16 -13.70 -11.12
C SER A 33 -14.14 -12.59 -10.75
N GLN A 34 -15.32 -12.92 -10.18
CA GLN A 34 -16.25 -11.93 -9.65
C GLN A 34 -15.72 -11.27 -8.39
N PHE A 35 -15.03 -12.01 -7.53
CA PHE A 35 -14.35 -11.47 -6.37
C PHE A 35 -13.19 -10.56 -6.78
N GLU A 36 -12.37 -10.98 -7.73
CA GLU A 36 -11.33 -10.14 -8.34
C GLU A 36 -11.92 -8.92 -9.04
N ALA A 37 -13.03 -9.05 -9.76
CA ALA A 37 -13.72 -7.94 -10.40
C ALA A 37 -14.40 -7.01 -9.38
N SER A 38 -14.97 -7.53 -8.31
CA SER A 38 -15.59 -6.72 -7.25
C SER A 38 -14.56 -6.07 -6.32
N CYS A 39 -13.41 -6.70 -6.13
CA CYS A 39 -12.28 -6.12 -5.40
C CYS A 39 -11.36 -5.28 -6.30
N GLY A 40 -11.32 -5.55 -7.61
CA GLY A 40 -10.43 -4.88 -8.57
C GLY A 40 -11.06 -3.75 -9.40
N SER A 41 -12.38 -3.68 -9.47
CA SER A 41 -13.07 -2.70 -10.34
C SER A 41 -13.16 -1.27 -9.79
N GLY A 42 -12.65 -1.03 -8.59
CA GLY A 42 -12.62 0.31 -7.98
C GLY A 42 -11.27 0.72 -7.41
N GLN A 43 -10.29 -0.17 -7.40
CA GLN A 43 -8.99 0.12 -6.79
C GLN A 43 -7.90 0.17 -7.88
N GLU A 44 -7.61 1.39 -8.33
CA GLU A 44 -6.41 1.67 -9.09
C GLU A 44 -5.21 1.18 -8.27
N ARG A 45 -4.39 0.32 -8.87
CA ARG A 45 -3.16 -0.19 -8.23
C ARG A 45 -2.28 0.97 -7.80
N LEU A 46 -1.79 0.93 -6.58
CA LEU A 46 -0.83 1.92 -6.11
C LEU A 46 0.52 1.66 -6.77
N HIS A 47 1.04 2.68 -7.39
CA HIS A 47 2.35 2.71 -8.00
C HIS A 47 3.33 3.48 -7.11
N THR A 48 4.60 3.30 -7.35
CA THR A 48 5.66 4.03 -6.65
C THR A 48 6.53 4.75 -7.65
N LEU A 49 6.92 5.97 -7.33
CA LEU A 49 7.75 6.79 -8.17
C LEU A 49 8.81 7.52 -7.33
N ASN A 50 10.04 7.56 -7.83
CA ASN A 50 11.10 8.38 -7.24
C ASN A 50 11.27 9.62 -8.07
N ILE A 51 11.08 10.78 -7.46
CA ILE A 51 11.17 12.08 -8.14
C ILE A 51 12.24 12.93 -7.48
N ARG A 52 13.08 13.58 -8.30
CA ARG A 52 13.98 14.63 -7.84
C ARG A 52 13.27 15.96 -7.89
N VAL A 53 13.36 16.72 -6.81
CA VAL A 53 12.87 18.10 -6.76
C VAL A 53 13.76 18.96 -7.63
N GLU A 54 13.24 19.45 -8.76
CA GLU A 54 13.93 20.34 -9.70
C GLU A 54 13.20 21.69 -9.84
N ASN A 55 11.96 21.78 -9.36
CA ASN A 55 11.18 23.00 -9.44
C ASN A 55 11.62 24.00 -8.36
N PRO A 56 12.20 25.15 -8.75
CA PRO A 56 12.69 26.14 -7.79
C PRO A 56 11.58 26.77 -6.93
N ASN A 57 10.33 26.73 -7.39
CA ASN A 57 9.19 27.25 -6.63
C ASN A 57 8.84 26.39 -5.40
N LEU A 58 9.38 25.17 -5.32
CA LEU A 58 9.18 24.28 -4.20
C LEU A 58 10.30 24.38 -3.15
N ASP A 59 11.37 25.12 -3.44
CA ASP A 59 12.47 25.29 -2.52
C ASP A 59 12.04 26.03 -1.26
N ASN A 60 12.35 25.45 -0.09
CA ASN A 60 11.91 25.90 1.24
C ASN A 60 10.38 25.87 1.49
N LEU A 61 9.58 25.29 0.59
CA LEU A 61 8.15 25.10 0.81
C LEU A 61 7.91 23.85 1.66
N ALA A 62 7.06 23.94 2.69
CA ALA A 62 6.69 22.77 3.48
C ALA A 62 5.81 21.81 2.68
N ILE A 63 5.96 20.52 2.91
CA ILE A 63 5.19 19.48 2.18
C ILE A 63 3.69 19.71 2.29
N GLN A 64 3.19 20.14 3.46
CA GLN A 64 1.78 20.47 3.67
C GLN A 64 1.27 21.62 2.80
N ASP A 65 2.15 22.51 2.37
CA ASP A 65 1.80 23.69 1.55
C ASP A 65 1.84 23.35 0.05
N VAL A 66 2.31 22.16 -0.30
CA VAL A 66 2.23 21.62 -1.67
C VAL A 66 0.93 20.85 -1.84
N PRO A 67 -0.07 21.41 -2.57
CA PRO A 67 -1.43 20.84 -2.62
C PRO A 67 -1.48 19.37 -3.00
N LEU A 68 -0.60 18.95 -3.91
CA LEU A 68 -0.52 17.60 -4.41
C LEU A 68 0.01 16.62 -3.35
N LEU A 69 1.04 17.02 -2.58
CA LEU A 69 1.65 16.20 -1.53
C LEU A 69 0.81 16.16 -0.24
N ASN A 70 -0.13 17.07 -0.10
CA ASN A 70 -1.08 17.13 1.01
C ASN A 70 -2.41 16.41 0.69
N SER A 71 -2.51 15.78 -0.47
CA SER A 71 -3.72 15.04 -0.86
C SER A 71 -3.75 13.65 -0.21
N ASP A 72 -4.95 13.12 0.01
CA ASP A 72 -5.15 11.75 0.51
C ASP A 72 -4.74 10.66 -0.54
N SER A 73 -4.53 11.07 -1.79
CA SER A 73 -4.25 10.16 -2.92
C SER A 73 -2.76 9.92 -3.16
N LEU A 74 -1.89 10.76 -2.60
CA LEU A 74 -0.45 10.68 -2.79
C LEU A 74 0.28 10.72 -1.45
N VAL A 75 1.14 9.73 -1.20
CA VAL A 75 1.91 9.63 0.04
C VAL A 75 3.40 9.76 -0.27
N CYS A 76 4.05 10.76 0.33
CA CYS A 76 5.51 10.84 0.36
C CYS A 76 6.01 9.97 1.52
N SER A 77 6.49 8.77 1.20
CA SER A 77 6.90 7.80 2.21
C SER A 77 8.34 7.99 2.68
N ARG A 78 9.20 8.57 1.85
CA ARG A 78 10.64 8.81 2.14
C ARG A 78 11.13 10.04 1.40
N LEU A 79 12.06 10.72 2.04
CA LEU A 79 12.83 11.84 1.46
C LEU A 79 14.30 11.56 1.68
N LYS A 80 15.09 11.66 0.61
CA LYS A 80 16.54 11.58 0.69
C LYS A 80 17.14 12.94 0.32
N ARG A 81 17.93 13.48 1.25
CA ARG A 81 18.69 14.73 1.10
C ARG A 81 20.17 14.44 1.24
N GLY A 82 20.91 14.50 0.14
CA GLY A 82 22.27 13.99 0.12
C GLY A 82 22.33 12.52 0.49
N ASP A 83 23.03 12.18 1.57
CA ASP A 83 23.09 10.80 2.08
C ASP A 83 22.08 10.52 3.19
N LEU A 84 21.39 11.54 3.69
CA LEU A 84 20.40 11.38 4.75
C LEU A 84 19.06 10.93 4.19
N LEU A 85 18.61 9.78 4.62
CA LEU A 85 17.26 9.25 4.33
C LEU A 85 16.37 9.45 5.54
N MET A 86 15.24 10.11 5.34
CA MET A 86 14.28 10.42 6.41
C MET A 86 12.84 10.15 5.99
N VAL A 87 11.98 10.01 6.99
CA VAL A 87 10.53 10.02 6.78
C VAL A 87 10.05 11.47 6.86
N PRO A 88 9.53 12.06 5.77
CA PRO A 88 9.13 13.46 5.79
C PRO A 88 7.90 13.67 6.67
N SER A 89 7.86 14.80 7.36
CA SER A 89 6.68 15.29 8.08
C SER A 89 5.96 16.34 7.24
N PRO A 90 4.70 16.67 7.54
CA PRO A 90 4.01 17.78 6.87
C PRO A 90 4.76 19.11 6.91
N ALA A 91 5.49 19.36 8.01
CA ALA A 91 6.30 20.56 8.21
C ALA A 91 7.71 20.48 7.59
N THR A 92 8.07 19.35 6.97
CA THR A 92 9.38 19.22 6.31
C THR A 92 9.44 20.12 5.09
N CYS A 93 10.38 21.07 5.07
CA CYS A 93 10.62 21.91 3.91
C CYS A 93 11.40 21.14 2.84
N LEU A 94 10.91 21.20 1.61
CA LEU A 94 11.59 20.66 0.42
C LEU A 94 12.81 21.50 0.08
N GLN A 95 13.81 20.86 -0.48
CA GLN A 95 14.99 21.55 -1.04
C GLN A 95 15.24 21.07 -2.45
N ASN A 96 15.77 21.95 -3.27
CA ASN A 96 16.17 21.58 -4.62
C ASN A 96 17.20 20.45 -4.58
N GLY A 97 16.98 19.40 -5.35
CA GLY A 97 17.82 18.20 -5.37
C GLY A 97 17.37 17.08 -4.43
N ASP A 98 16.38 17.31 -3.55
CA ASP A 98 15.79 16.25 -2.72
C ASP A 98 15.21 15.14 -3.60
N LEU A 99 15.35 13.88 -3.15
CA LEU A 99 14.72 12.74 -3.79
C LEU A 99 13.51 12.30 -2.95
N LEU A 100 12.34 12.34 -3.55
CA LEU A 100 11.08 11.94 -2.93
C LEU A 100 10.67 10.55 -3.41
N HIS A 101 10.31 9.67 -2.50
CA HIS A 101 9.64 8.40 -2.82
C HIS A 101 8.15 8.54 -2.60
N LEU A 102 7.42 8.61 -3.70
CA LEU A 102 5.98 8.81 -3.72
C LEU A 102 5.27 7.48 -3.98
N VAL A 103 4.14 7.31 -3.31
CA VAL A 103 3.22 6.18 -3.47
C VAL A 103 1.83 6.75 -3.74
N GLY A 104 1.20 6.32 -4.81
CA GLY A 104 -0.11 6.81 -5.18
C GLY A 104 -0.64 6.17 -6.45
N LYS A 105 -1.73 6.71 -6.96
CA LYS A 105 -2.29 6.30 -8.25
C LYS A 105 -1.40 6.81 -9.38
N GLU A 106 -1.38 6.09 -10.50
CA GLU A 106 -0.56 6.43 -11.66
C GLU A 106 -0.80 7.86 -12.14
N ARG A 107 -2.05 8.29 -12.20
CA ARG A 107 -2.42 9.65 -12.59
C ARG A 107 -1.81 10.72 -11.66
N ASP A 108 -1.96 10.51 -10.35
CA ASP A 108 -1.48 11.49 -9.35
C ASP A 108 0.06 11.54 -9.33
N LEU A 109 0.72 10.40 -9.57
CA LEU A 109 2.17 10.33 -9.73
C LEU A 109 2.64 11.05 -10.99
N HIS A 110 1.89 10.96 -12.09
CA HIS A 110 2.20 11.69 -13.31
C HIS A 110 2.08 13.22 -13.09
N ASP A 111 1.02 13.66 -12.42
CA ASP A 111 0.84 15.07 -12.06
C ASP A 111 1.98 15.55 -11.13
N ALA A 112 2.40 14.70 -10.19
CA ALA A 112 3.54 14.96 -9.31
C ALA A 112 4.85 15.14 -10.11
N GLN A 113 5.06 14.31 -11.11
CA GLN A 113 6.25 14.42 -11.98
C GLN A 113 6.28 15.76 -12.72
N LEU A 114 5.15 16.24 -13.22
CA LEU A 114 5.07 17.52 -13.93
C LEU A 114 5.34 18.73 -13.03
N ILE A 115 4.92 18.64 -11.76
CA ILE A 115 5.00 19.77 -10.81
C ILE A 115 6.33 19.77 -10.06
N ILE A 116 6.82 18.62 -9.62
CA ILE A 116 7.97 18.51 -8.71
C ILE A 116 9.28 18.42 -9.47
N GLY A 117 9.32 17.60 -10.54
CA GLY A 117 10.54 17.42 -11.32
C GLY A 117 10.65 16.06 -11.98
N LYS A 118 11.85 15.58 -12.22
CA LYS A 118 12.09 14.39 -13.02
C LYS A 118 12.10 13.11 -12.22
N GLU A 119 11.56 12.06 -12.85
CA GLU A 119 11.72 10.70 -12.38
C GLU A 119 13.19 10.28 -12.35
N VAL A 120 13.56 9.55 -11.29
CA VAL A 120 14.90 9.00 -11.10
C VAL A 120 14.78 7.51 -10.83
N THR A 121 15.50 6.71 -11.59
CA THR A 121 15.55 5.25 -11.44
C THR A 121 16.33 4.79 -10.20
N THR A 122 16.92 5.71 -9.45
CA THR A 122 17.66 5.40 -8.24
C THR A 122 16.75 4.83 -7.17
N SER A 123 17.02 3.61 -6.76
CA SER A 123 16.29 2.97 -5.66
C SER A 123 16.64 3.66 -4.34
N LEU A 124 15.64 4.22 -3.67
CA LEU A 124 15.75 4.73 -2.30
C LEU A 124 15.69 3.55 -1.32
N SER A 125 16.76 2.73 -1.35
CA SER A 125 16.89 1.58 -0.46
C SER A 125 17.07 2.05 0.98
N THR A 126 16.39 1.38 1.92
CA THR A 126 16.57 1.59 3.36
C THR A 126 17.80 0.86 3.91
N ARG A 127 18.54 0.09 3.06
CA ARG A 127 19.75 -0.59 3.49
C ARG A 127 20.83 0.43 3.86
N GLY A 128 21.29 0.36 5.11
CA GLY A 128 22.31 1.27 5.65
C GLY A 128 21.76 2.60 6.18
N SER A 129 20.44 2.77 6.25
CA SER A 129 19.78 3.90 6.90
C SER A 129 19.12 3.47 8.21
N ASP A 130 18.79 4.43 9.08
CA ASP A 130 18.04 4.18 10.32
C ASP A 130 16.56 3.87 10.06
N LEU A 131 16.09 3.97 8.80
CA LEU A 131 14.72 3.65 8.44
C LEU A 131 14.52 2.14 8.25
N ARG A 132 13.46 1.62 8.83
CA ARG A 132 13.00 0.25 8.64
C ARG A 132 11.63 0.22 7.99
N VAL A 133 11.41 -0.77 7.14
CA VAL A 133 10.10 -1.04 6.54
C VAL A 133 9.65 -2.39 7.09
N GLU A 134 8.54 -2.36 7.82
CA GLU A 134 8.01 -3.55 8.48
C GLU A 134 6.56 -3.78 8.06
N ARG A 135 6.19 -5.04 7.96
CA ARG A 135 4.80 -5.45 7.74
C ARG A 135 4.17 -5.75 9.10
N VAL A 136 3.12 -5.00 9.43
CA VAL A 136 2.43 -5.13 10.71
C VAL A 136 1.02 -5.65 10.48
N VAL A 137 0.59 -6.62 11.31
CA VAL A 137 -0.79 -7.11 11.32
C VAL A 137 -1.57 -6.34 12.38
N VAL A 138 -2.72 -5.78 11.98
CA VAL A 138 -3.59 -5.06 12.89
C VAL A 138 -4.47 -6.08 13.64
N THR A 139 -4.22 -6.23 14.93
CA THR A 139 -4.97 -7.14 15.83
C THR A 139 -5.85 -6.38 16.82
N ASN A 140 -5.68 -5.07 16.94
CA ASN A 140 -6.42 -4.26 17.90
C ASN A 140 -7.76 -3.80 17.31
N GLU A 141 -8.86 -4.33 17.84
CA GLU A 141 -10.22 -3.99 17.41
C GLU A 141 -10.56 -2.50 17.55
N ARG A 142 -9.91 -1.78 18.47
CA ARG A 142 -10.17 -0.34 18.70
C ARG A 142 -9.77 0.55 17.53
N VAL A 143 -8.94 0.07 16.62
CA VAL A 143 -8.52 0.80 15.42
C VAL A 143 -9.30 0.40 14.17
N LEU A 144 -10.08 -0.69 14.24
CA LEU A 144 -10.89 -1.13 13.12
C LEU A 144 -11.97 -0.08 12.77
N GLY A 145 -12.18 0.14 11.49
CA GLY A 145 -13.16 1.11 10.99
C GLY A 145 -12.76 2.58 11.12
N LYS A 146 -11.60 2.90 11.71
CA LYS A 146 -11.09 4.27 11.80
C LYS A 146 -10.22 4.59 10.58
N ARG A 147 -10.23 5.85 10.18
CA ARG A 147 -9.32 6.32 9.13
C ARG A 147 -7.90 6.39 9.67
N ILE A 148 -6.91 6.02 8.85
CA ILE A 148 -5.49 6.01 9.23
C ILE A 148 -5.05 7.40 9.74
N ARG A 149 -5.50 8.49 9.12
CA ARG A 149 -5.20 9.86 9.53
C ARG A 149 -5.68 10.20 10.94
N ASP A 150 -6.80 9.63 11.39
CA ASP A 150 -7.38 9.91 12.71
C ASP A 150 -6.59 9.22 13.84
N LEU A 151 -5.74 8.27 13.49
CA LEU A 151 -4.92 7.50 14.43
C LEU A 151 -3.58 8.17 14.76
N ASN A 152 -3.19 9.22 14.01
CA ASN A 152 -2.01 10.05 14.24
C ASN A 152 -0.72 9.26 14.45
N TYR A 153 -0.52 8.15 13.73
CA TYR A 153 0.66 7.29 13.84
C TYR A 153 1.96 8.06 13.60
N LYS A 154 1.96 9.00 12.65
CA LYS A 154 3.13 9.81 12.35
C LYS A 154 3.58 10.64 13.56
N GLN A 155 2.64 11.30 14.24
CA GLN A 155 2.96 12.17 15.38
C GLN A 155 3.33 11.38 16.63
N ARG A 156 2.74 10.18 16.82
CA ARG A 156 2.96 9.40 18.04
C ARG A 156 4.17 8.48 17.97
N TYR A 157 4.44 7.93 16.80
CA TYR A 157 5.42 6.84 16.62
C TYR A 157 6.43 7.11 15.51
N ASP A 158 6.35 8.26 14.84
CA ASP A 158 7.15 8.60 13.66
C ASP A 158 7.07 7.55 12.54
N VAL A 159 5.88 6.96 12.36
CA VAL A 159 5.61 5.89 11.40
C VAL A 159 4.72 6.41 10.29
N VAL A 160 5.08 6.10 9.04
CA VAL A 160 4.25 6.34 7.86
C VAL A 160 3.71 5.01 7.35
N ILE A 161 2.39 4.94 7.19
CA ILE A 161 1.72 3.80 6.57
C ILE A 161 1.68 4.06 5.06
N SER A 162 2.45 3.31 4.30
CA SER A 162 2.54 3.46 2.85
C SER A 162 1.57 2.56 2.10
N ARG A 163 1.16 1.44 2.70
CA ARG A 163 0.26 0.46 2.09
C ARG A 163 -0.62 -0.19 3.14
N LEU A 164 -1.85 -0.45 2.77
CA LEU A 164 -2.80 -1.24 3.55
C LEU A 164 -3.24 -2.45 2.74
N ASN A 165 -3.19 -3.63 3.34
CA ASN A 165 -3.62 -4.86 2.70
C ASN A 165 -4.69 -5.54 3.55
N ARG A 166 -5.80 -5.94 2.94
CA ARG A 166 -6.87 -6.66 3.59
C ARG A 166 -7.24 -7.89 2.78
N ALA A 167 -7.10 -9.07 3.37
CA ALA A 167 -7.41 -10.36 2.72
C ALA A 167 -6.72 -10.54 1.36
N GLY A 168 -5.46 -10.07 1.22
CA GLY A 168 -4.71 -10.17 -0.03
C GLY A 168 -4.94 -9.03 -1.03
N VAL A 169 -5.88 -8.13 -0.75
CA VAL A 169 -6.19 -6.97 -1.59
C VAL A 169 -5.51 -5.72 -1.00
N GLU A 170 -4.80 -4.98 -1.83
CA GLU A 170 -4.20 -3.69 -1.47
C GLU A 170 -5.28 -2.61 -1.49
N LEU A 171 -5.41 -1.86 -0.38
CA LEU A 171 -6.43 -0.82 -0.18
C LEU A 171 -5.81 0.57 -0.29
#